data_059345ebb3da021f3b717d2a16fbbedc
#
_entry.id   059345ebb3da021f3b717d2a16fbbedc
#
_cell.length_a   1.000
_cell.length_b   1.000
_cell.length_c   1.000
_cell.angle_alpha   90.00
_cell.angle_beta   90.00
_cell.angle_gamma   90.00
#
_symmetry.space_group_name_H-M   'P 1'
#
loop_
_entity.id
_entity.type
_entity.pdbx_description
1 polymer ?
#
loop_
_entity_poly.entity_id
_entity_poly.type
_entity_poly.pdbx_seq_one_letter_code
_entity_poly.pdbx_strand_id
1 'polypeptide(L)'
;MKGLRRAVKDYVSMRRALGYKLKDAARSLSDFAAFCEKQGAKHITIPLALQWAQRIPARPAEWARRLTCVRCFARYWSATDPQTQIPPWSLLPHRPSRARPYLYTDKEIRHLLKVAQEMGGLPGLTYYCLLGLLSVTGLRMGEVLNLKTKDVDLAQGVLVIVGAKFGKTRLVPIHSSTQKALAKYVRERDRAFGANLSYFFVSQRGNRLDGGQVRRTFYRLSRKIGLRGVTASHGPRLHDFRHRFAAKTLLNWYRSGQDVERRLPVLSTYLGHGHVSDTYWYLTICPELMGLVVHRFEKYWKESP
;
A
#
# COMPACT_ATOMS: atom_id res chain seq x y z
N MET A 1 23.03 -21.51 -20.22
CA MET A 1 21.82 -22.08 -19.55
C MET A 1 20.62 -22.07 -20.51
N LYS A 2 20.60 -23.02 -21.46
CA LYS A 2 19.40 -23.26 -22.27
C LYS A 2 18.29 -23.75 -21.31
N GLY A 3 17.32 -22.91 -21.01
CA GLY A 3 16.18 -23.28 -20.14
C GLY A 3 15.94 -22.41 -18.91
N LEU A 4 16.85 -21.50 -18.51
CA LEU A 4 16.67 -20.67 -17.32
C LEU A 4 15.41 -19.79 -17.40
N ARG A 5 15.11 -19.24 -18.58
CA ARG A 5 13.85 -18.47 -18.77
C ARG A 5 12.61 -19.35 -18.61
N ARG A 6 12.67 -20.61 -19.05
CA ARG A 6 11.58 -21.57 -18.85
C ARG A 6 11.44 -21.88 -17.37
N ALA A 7 12.55 -22.17 -16.68
CA ALA A 7 12.55 -22.43 -15.26
C ALA A 7 11.99 -21.26 -14.43
N VAL A 8 12.32 -20.02 -14.81
CA VAL A 8 11.73 -18.83 -14.17
C VAL A 8 10.21 -18.76 -14.41
N LYS A 9 9.73 -19.07 -15.62
CA LYS A 9 8.30 -19.12 -15.90
C LYS A 9 7.60 -20.19 -15.08
N ASP A 10 8.18 -21.39 -15.02
CA ASP A 10 7.63 -22.53 -14.28
C ASP A 10 7.58 -22.21 -12.76
N TYR A 11 8.66 -21.66 -12.21
CA TYR A 11 8.70 -21.19 -10.82
C TYR A 11 7.61 -20.14 -10.53
N VAL A 12 7.47 -19.14 -11.39
CA VAL A 12 6.48 -18.08 -11.21
C VAL A 12 5.05 -18.65 -11.32
N SER A 13 4.82 -19.58 -12.26
CA SER A 13 3.52 -20.23 -12.43
C SER A 13 3.15 -21.09 -11.22
N MET A 14 4.06 -21.92 -10.75
CA MET A 14 3.88 -22.72 -9.54
C MET A 14 3.57 -21.84 -8.32
N ARG A 15 4.35 -20.77 -8.10
CA ARG A 15 4.14 -19.86 -6.97
C ARG A 15 2.79 -19.11 -7.08
N ARG A 16 2.35 -18.81 -8.31
CA ARG A 16 1.03 -18.19 -8.54
C ARG A 16 -0.12 -19.15 -8.26
N ALA A 17 0.01 -20.42 -8.63
CA ALA A 17 -0.95 -21.47 -8.28
C ALA A 17 -1.11 -21.62 -6.75
N LEU A 18 -0.03 -21.35 -5.99
CA LEU A 18 -0.03 -21.29 -4.52
C LEU A 18 -0.57 -19.94 -3.96
N GLY A 19 -1.17 -19.07 -4.79
CA GLY A 19 -1.79 -17.81 -4.37
C GLY A 19 -0.86 -16.58 -4.31
N TYR A 20 0.43 -16.70 -4.66
CA TYR A 20 1.35 -15.55 -4.65
C TYR A 20 1.21 -14.72 -5.93
N LYS A 21 1.04 -13.40 -5.83
CA LYS A 21 0.89 -12.51 -7.01
C LYS A 21 2.18 -12.33 -7.81
N LEU A 22 3.33 -12.29 -7.19
CA LEU A 22 4.70 -12.20 -7.73
C LEU A 22 4.90 -11.25 -8.94
N LYS A 23 4.17 -10.13 -9.05
CA LYS A 23 4.25 -9.23 -10.21
C LYS A 23 5.67 -8.67 -10.43
N ASP A 24 6.26 -8.10 -9.38
CA ASP A 24 7.58 -7.47 -9.46
C ASP A 24 8.70 -8.52 -9.43
N ALA A 25 8.54 -9.60 -8.66
CA ALA A 25 9.50 -10.70 -8.63
C ALA A 25 9.60 -11.41 -9.99
N ALA A 26 8.47 -11.64 -10.67
CA ALA A 26 8.46 -12.24 -12.01
C ALA A 26 9.24 -11.38 -13.01
N ARG A 27 9.04 -10.05 -12.97
CA ARG A 27 9.76 -9.11 -13.84
C ARG A 27 11.26 -9.10 -13.54
N SER A 28 11.61 -9.05 -12.25
CA SER A 28 13.00 -9.08 -11.81
C SER A 28 13.71 -10.40 -12.18
N LEU A 29 13.04 -11.54 -12.04
CA LEU A 29 13.62 -12.84 -12.40
C LEU A 29 13.74 -13.04 -13.91
N SER A 30 12.79 -12.55 -14.70
CA SER A 30 12.91 -12.56 -16.17
C SER A 30 14.11 -11.73 -16.66
N ASP A 31 14.33 -10.56 -16.02
CA ASP A 31 15.48 -9.70 -16.29
C ASP A 31 16.81 -10.36 -15.83
N PHE A 32 16.80 -11.05 -14.69
CA PHE A 32 17.95 -11.84 -14.23
C PHE A 32 18.30 -12.98 -15.18
N ALA A 33 17.31 -13.72 -15.66
CA ALA A 33 17.53 -14.81 -16.62
C ALA A 33 18.16 -14.29 -17.92
N ALA A 34 17.64 -13.16 -18.45
CA ALA A 34 18.23 -12.51 -19.63
C ALA A 34 19.66 -12.03 -19.40
N PHE A 35 19.96 -11.53 -18.20
CA PHE A 35 21.31 -11.16 -17.82
C PHE A 35 22.26 -12.37 -17.77
N CYS A 36 21.86 -13.47 -17.14
CA CYS A 36 22.64 -14.71 -17.10
C CYS A 36 22.97 -15.26 -18.51
N GLU A 37 21.98 -15.25 -19.40
CA GLU A 37 22.18 -15.66 -20.80
C GLU A 37 23.18 -14.77 -21.52
N LYS A 38 23.08 -13.45 -21.35
CA LYS A 38 24.04 -12.48 -21.95
C LYS A 38 25.46 -12.69 -21.44
N GLN A 39 25.65 -13.11 -20.20
CA GLN A 39 26.94 -13.43 -19.59
C GLN A 39 27.49 -14.82 -19.98
N GLY A 40 26.75 -15.61 -20.76
CA GLY A 40 27.12 -16.97 -21.11
C GLY A 40 27.22 -17.91 -19.89
N ALA A 41 26.56 -17.57 -18.79
CA ALA A 41 26.68 -18.30 -17.54
C ALA A 41 26.12 -19.72 -17.65
N LYS A 42 26.84 -20.72 -17.14
CA LYS A 42 26.39 -22.12 -17.10
C LYS A 42 25.50 -22.40 -15.88
N HIS A 43 25.79 -21.77 -14.76
CA HIS A 43 25.11 -21.94 -13.46
C HIS A 43 24.85 -20.58 -12.81
N ILE A 44 23.94 -20.52 -11.85
CA ILE A 44 23.78 -19.35 -11.01
C ILE A 44 24.89 -19.35 -9.95
N THR A 45 25.74 -18.33 -9.95
CA THR A 45 26.77 -18.15 -8.93
C THR A 45 26.49 -16.93 -8.08
N ILE A 46 27.04 -16.89 -6.86
CA ILE A 46 26.89 -15.73 -5.95
C ILE A 46 27.44 -14.45 -6.58
N PRO A 47 28.67 -14.44 -7.19
CA PRO A 47 29.16 -13.24 -7.88
C PRO A 47 28.23 -12.74 -9.01
N LEU A 48 27.69 -13.66 -9.82
CA LEU A 48 26.75 -13.31 -10.90
C LEU A 48 25.45 -12.67 -10.37
N ALA A 49 24.92 -13.24 -9.28
CA ALA A 49 23.72 -12.71 -8.64
C ALA A 49 23.94 -11.32 -8.04
N LEU A 50 25.11 -11.08 -7.43
CA LEU A 50 25.51 -9.75 -6.90
C LEU A 50 25.69 -8.74 -8.02
N GLN A 51 26.44 -9.09 -9.07
CA GLN A 51 26.66 -8.23 -10.24
C GLN A 51 25.32 -7.78 -10.84
N TRP A 52 24.37 -8.72 -11.02
CA TRP A 52 23.04 -8.37 -11.51
C TRP A 52 22.27 -7.50 -10.52
N ALA A 53 22.31 -7.80 -9.23
CA ALA A 53 21.55 -7.04 -8.24
C ALA A 53 21.99 -5.58 -8.18
N GLN A 54 23.30 -5.32 -8.31
CA GLN A 54 23.95 -4.02 -8.17
C GLN A 54 24.14 -3.27 -9.50
N ARG A 55 23.91 -3.90 -10.65
CA ARG A 55 24.17 -3.29 -11.98
C ARG A 55 23.40 -1.98 -12.26
N ILE A 56 22.28 -1.76 -11.56
CA ILE A 56 21.49 -0.55 -11.70
C ILE A 56 21.75 0.35 -10.50
N PRO A 57 22.09 1.64 -10.68
CA PRO A 57 22.19 2.59 -9.59
C PRO A 57 20.87 2.65 -8.81
N ALA A 58 20.89 2.19 -7.58
CA ALA A 58 19.71 2.14 -6.73
C ALA A 58 20.10 2.22 -5.25
N ARG A 59 19.13 2.40 -4.37
CA ARG A 59 19.35 2.35 -2.91
C ARG A 59 19.71 0.92 -2.47
N PRO A 60 20.54 0.73 -1.43
CA PRO A 60 20.91 -0.58 -0.92
C PRO A 60 19.73 -1.52 -0.67
N ALA A 61 18.60 -0.98 -0.22
CA ALA A 61 17.35 -1.71 -0.05
C ALA A 61 16.85 -2.38 -1.34
N GLU A 62 16.99 -1.72 -2.48
CA GLU A 62 16.57 -2.28 -3.76
C GLU A 62 17.51 -3.38 -4.23
N TRP A 63 18.81 -3.22 -4.02
CA TRP A 63 19.79 -4.27 -4.30
C TRP A 63 19.53 -5.53 -3.46
N ALA A 64 19.29 -5.36 -2.15
CA ALA A 64 18.94 -6.44 -1.25
C ALA A 64 17.63 -7.13 -1.65
N ARG A 65 16.61 -6.35 -2.07
CA ARG A 65 15.34 -6.88 -2.59
C ARG A 65 15.55 -7.70 -3.87
N ARG A 66 16.35 -7.20 -4.81
CA ARG A 66 16.69 -7.91 -6.06
C ARG A 66 17.40 -9.22 -5.75
N LEU A 67 18.42 -9.18 -4.89
CA LEU A 67 19.13 -10.39 -4.48
C LEU A 67 18.23 -11.40 -3.77
N THR A 68 17.25 -10.94 -2.98
CA THR A 68 16.26 -11.81 -2.35
C THR A 68 15.39 -12.54 -3.38
N CYS A 69 15.01 -11.89 -4.48
CA CYS A 69 14.30 -12.57 -5.57
C CYS A 69 15.14 -13.70 -6.18
N VAL A 70 16.41 -13.43 -6.46
CA VAL A 70 17.34 -14.46 -6.99
C VAL A 70 17.54 -15.59 -5.99
N ARG A 71 17.73 -15.28 -4.71
CA ARG A 71 17.90 -16.30 -3.64
C ARG A 71 16.72 -17.26 -3.58
N CYS A 72 15.48 -16.72 -3.60
CA CYS A 72 14.29 -17.56 -3.58
C CYS A 72 14.18 -18.46 -4.80
N PHE A 73 14.54 -17.95 -5.96
CA PHE A 73 14.57 -18.73 -7.20
C PHE A 73 15.73 -19.74 -7.22
N ALA A 74 16.94 -19.34 -6.83
CA ALA A 74 18.11 -20.21 -6.77
C ALA A 74 17.87 -21.42 -5.87
N ARG A 75 17.19 -21.23 -4.72
CA ARG A 75 16.78 -22.34 -3.84
C ARG A 75 15.84 -23.33 -4.53
N TYR A 76 14.94 -22.87 -5.37
CA TYR A 76 14.10 -23.74 -6.17
C TYR A 76 14.91 -24.44 -7.27
N TRP A 77 15.75 -23.68 -7.97
CA TRP A 77 16.49 -24.16 -9.13
C TRP A 77 17.63 -25.12 -8.76
N SER A 78 18.19 -25.02 -7.55
CA SER A 78 19.25 -25.92 -7.08
C SER A 78 18.84 -27.41 -7.01
N ALA A 79 17.56 -27.72 -6.96
CA ALA A 79 17.05 -29.08 -7.10
C ALA A 79 17.24 -29.64 -8.53
N THR A 80 17.31 -28.78 -9.55
CA THR A 80 17.53 -29.20 -10.95
C THR A 80 18.97 -29.01 -11.40
N ASP A 81 19.62 -27.97 -10.89
CA ASP A 81 21.04 -27.66 -11.15
C ASP A 81 21.81 -27.58 -9.83
N PRO A 82 22.44 -28.71 -9.39
CA PRO A 82 23.18 -28.79 -8.13
C PRO A 82 24.37 -27.81 -8.04
N GLN A 83 24.88 -27.30 -9.16
CA GLN A 83 25.95 -26.29 -9.19
C GLN A 83 25.43 -24.86 -8.93
N THR A 84 24.14 -24.69 -8.82
CA THR A 84 23.54 -23.39 -8.47
C THR A 84 23.88 -23.00 -7.04
N GLN A 85 24.52 -21.84 -6.87
CA GLN A 85 24.84 -21.27 -5.57
C GLN A 85 23.65 -20.43 -5.06
N ILE A 86 23.30 -20.63 -3.80
CA ILE A 86 22.22 -19.88 -3.14
C ILE A 86 22.85 -18.71 -2.37
N PRO A 87 22.59 -17.43 -2.77
CA PRO A 87 23.15 -16.29 -2.05
C PRO A 87 22.70 -16.25 -0.57
N PRO A 88 23.62 -16.10 0.41
CA PRO A 88 23.28 -16.05 1.83
C PRO A 88 22.46 -14.80 2.20
N TRP A 89 21.74 -14.86 3.34
CA TRP A 89 20.82 -13.80 3.76
C TRP A 89 21.50 -12.45 4.01
N SER A 90 22.68 -12.45 4.57
CA SER A 90 23.41 -11.25 5.01
C SER A 90 24.34 -10.64 3.96
N LEU A 91 24.38 -11.20 2.73
CA LEU A 91 25.36 -10.82 1.72
C LEU A 91 25.23 -9.34 1.27
N LEU A 92 24.01 -8.82 1.20
CA LEU A 92 23.76 -7.38 1.05
C LEU A 92 22.97 -6.90 2.28
N PRO A 93 23.67 -6.43 3.31
CA PRO A 93 23.04 -6.01 4.54
C PRO A 93 22.14 -4.81 4.28
N HIS A 94 20.87 -4.98 4.59
CA HIS A 94 19.90 -3.90 4.57
C HIS A 94 18.94 -4.08 5.75
N ARG A 95 19.00 -3.16 6.70
CA ARG A 95 17.98 -3.06 7.73
C ARG A 95 16.83 -2.22 7.17
N PRO A 96 15.63 -2.78 6.98
CA PRO A 96 14.50 -2.00 6.53
C PRO A 96 14.17 -0.95 7.59
N SER A 97 14.44 0.31 7.28
CA SER A 97 13.97 1.44 8.09
C SER A 97 12.58 1.84 7.62
N ARG A 98 11.60 1.83 8.51
CA ARG A 98 10.30 2.41 8.21
C ARG A 98 10.45 3.93 8.24
N ALA A 99 10.28 4.58 7.07
CA ALA A 99 10.24 6.03 7.03
C ALA A 99 9.10 6.55 7.92
N ARG A 100 9.39 7.57 8.73
CA ARG A 100 8.38 8.25 9.54
C ARG A 100 7.23 8.71 8.63
N PRO A 101 5.98 8.34 8.89
CA PRO A 101 4.86 8.76 8.07
C PRO A 101 4.55 10.24 8.30
N TYR A 102 4.00 10.86 7.28
CA TYR A 102 3.44 12.20 7.41
C TYR A 102 2.03 12.11 8.00
N LEU A 103 1.77 12.81 9.09
CA LEU A 103 0.44 12.89 9.69
C LEU A 103 -0.26 14.16 9.23
N TYR A 104 -1.15 14.03 8.24
CA TYR A 104 -1.94 15.14 7.74
C TYR A 104 -2.80 15.77 8.82
N THR A 105 -2.83 17.09 8.88
CA THR A 105 -3.80 17.85 9.67
C THR A 105 -5.18 17.85 9.01
N ASP A 106 -6.23 18.16 9.78
CA ASP A 106 -7.59 18.32 9.23
C ASP A 106 -7.65 19.48 8.22
N LYS A 107 -6.87 20.55 8.42
CA LYS A 107 -6.77 21.71 7.52
C LYS A 107 -6.16 21.30 6.18
N GLU A 108 -5.08 20.53 6.18
CA GLU A 108 -4.43 20.06 4.95
C GLU A 108 -5.34 19.12 4.15
N ILE A 109 -6.08 18.23 4.82
CA ILE A 109 -7.04 17.35 4.12
C ILE A 109 -8.14 18.18 3.48
N ARG A 110 -8.75 19.11 4.23
CA ARG A 110 -9.78 19.99 3.65
C ARG A 110 -9.25 20.77 2.44
N HIS A 111 -8.02 21.25 2.51
CA HIS A 111 -7.40 21.99 1.42
C HIS A 111 -7.13 21.07 0.20
N LEU A 112 -6.61 19.86 0.42
CA LEU A 112 -6.46 18.86 -0.65
C LEU A 112 -7.79 18.52 -1.34
N LEU A 113 -8.86 18.35 -0.57
CA LEU A 113 -10.19 18.07 -1.11
C LEU A 113 -10.74 19.27 -1.90
N LYS A 114 -10.54 20.49 -1.40
CA LYS A 114 -10.94 21.71 -2.10
C LYS A 114 -10.25 21.84 -3.45
N VAL A 115 -8.91 21.72 -3.50
CA VAL A 115 -8.18 21.83 -4.77
C VAL A 115 -8.45 20.65 -5.72
N ALA A 116 -8.86 19.50 -5.19
CA ALA A 116 -9.34 18.40 -6.03
C ALA A 116 -10.66 18.77 -6.72
N GLN A 117 -11.61 19.38 -6.00
CA GLN A 117 -12.87 19.87 -6.58
C GLN A 117 -12.64 20.97 -7.63
N GLU A 118 -11.67 21.86 -7.42
CA GLU A 118 -11.28 22.92 -8.36
C GLU A 118 -10.77 22.39 -9.71
N MET A 119 -10.44 21.10 -9.83
CA MET A 119 -10.18 20.49 -11.14
C MET A 119 -11.41 20.48 -12.06
N GLY A 120 -12.60 20.66 -11.51
CA GLY A 120 -13.85 20.71 -12.24
C GLY A 120 -14.34 19.36 -12.76
N GLY A 121 -15.61 19.32 -13.15
CA GLY A 121 -16.25 18.17 -13.79
C GLY A 121 -16.11 16.85 -12.99
N LEU A 122 -16.29 15.74 -13.70
CA LEU A 122 -16.16 14.40 -13.12
C LEU A 122 -14.75 14.09 -12.58
N PRO A 123 -13.64 14.53 -13.21
CA PRO A 123 -12.30 14.32 -12.64
C PRO A 123 -12.14 14.95 -11.26
N GLY A 124 -12.58 16.20 -11.08
CA GLY A 124 -12.53 16.88 -9.79
C GLY A 124 -13.32 16.12 -8.72
N LEU A 125 -14.53 15.69 -9.05
CA LEU A 125 -15.37 14.91 -8.15
C LEU A 125 -14.78 13.53 -7.86
N THR A 126 -14.17 12.87 -8.86
CA THR A 126 -13.48 11.59 -8.69
C THR A 126 -12.34 11.69 -7.66
N TYR A 127 -11.45 12.69 -7.80
CA TYR A 127 -10.34 12.87 -6.87
C TYR A 127 -10.79 13.35 -5.50
N TYR A 128 -11.81 14.22 -5.42
CA TYR A 128 -12.44 14.60 -4.16
C TYR A 128 -12.94 13.38 -3.38
N CYS A 129 -13.75 12.53 -4.02
CA CYS A 129 -14.30 11.33 -3.39
C CYS A 129 -13.21 10.28 -3.07
N LEU A 130 -12.23 10.08 -3.95
CA LEU A 130 -11.13 9.12 -3.75
C LEU A 130 -10.27 9.53 -2.56
N LEU A 131 -9.81 10.78 -2.50
CA LEU A 131 -8.97 11.29 -1.41
C LEU A 131 -9.77 11.36 -0.10
N GLY A 132 -11.03 11.80 -0.18
CA GLY A 132 -11.95 11.80 0.96
C GLY A 132 -12.11 10.39 1.54
N LEU A 133 -12.40 9.40 0.71
CA LEU A 133 -12.56 8.00 1.13
C LEU A 133 -11.27 7.46 1.79
N LEU A 134 -10.10 7.69 1.19
CA LEU A 134 -8.81 7.32 1.79
C LEU A 134 -8.62 7.95 3.17
N SER A 135 -9.02 9.21 3.34
CA SER A 135 -8.81 9.97 4.59
C SER A 135 -9.69 9.50 5.74
N VAL A 136 -10.93 9.06 5.45
CA VAL A 136 -11.93 8.69 6.46
C VAL A 136 -12.01 7.19 6.74
N THR A 137 -11.42 6.35 5.87
CA THR A 137 -11.44 4.89 6.03
C THR A 137 -10.06 4.26 6.24
N GLY A 138 -8.98 4.97 5.93
CA GLY A 138 -7.64 4.40 5.96
C GLY A 138 -7.43 3.24 4.99
N LEU A 139 -8.26 3.06 3.96
CA LEU A 139 -8.09 2.05 2.92
C LEU A 139 -6.74 2.20 2.20
N ARG A 140 -6.19 1.08 1.73
CA ARG A 140 -5.03 1.12 0.85
C ARG A 140 -5.43 1.66 -0.52
N MET A 141 -4.58 2.47 -1.16
CA MET A 141 -4.84 2.98 -2.51
C MET A 141 -5.23 1.84 -3.49
N GLY A 142 -4.54 0.70 -3.42
CA GLY A 142 -4.86 -0.45 -4.27
C GLY A 142 -6.25 -1.06 -4.02
N GLU A 143 -6.75 -1.00 -2.79
CA GLU A 143 -8.10 -1.45 -2.44
C GLU A 143 -9.14 -0.50 -3.05
N VAL A 144 -8.95 0.81 -2.92
CA VAL A 144 -9.85 1.82 -3.50
C VAL A 144 -9.85 1.74 -5.03
N LEU A 145 -8.69 1.57 -5.68
CA LEU A 145 -8.59 1.45 -7.14
C LEU A 145 -9.16 0.14 -7.70
N ASN A 146 -9.30 -0.90 -6.88
CA ASN A 146 -9.90 -2.18 -7.27
C ASN A 146 -11.34 -2.34 -6.80
N LEU A 147 -11.89 -1.34 -6.10
CA LEU A 147 -13.27 -1.36 -5.62
C LEU A 147 -14.23 -1.48 -6.81
N LYS A 148 -15.08 -2.51 -6.79
CA LYS A 148 -16.09 -2.73 -7.82
C LYS A 148 -17.39 -2.00 -7.46
N THR A 149 -18.19 -1.64 -8.46
CA THR A 149 -19.49 -1.02 -8.23
C THR A 149 -20.38 -1.90 -7.36
N LYS A 150 -20.41 -3.20 -7.61
CA LYS A 150 -21.18 -4.19 -6.84
C LYS A 150 -20.74 -4.37 -5.38
N ASP A 151 -19.54 -3.92 -5.03
CA ASP A 151 -18.96 -4.05 -3.69
C ASP A 151 -19.21 -2.79 -2.83
N VAL A 152 -20.02 -1.86 -3.32
CA VAL A 152 -20.38 -0.60 -2.65
C VAL A 152 -21.88 -0.53 -2.43
N ASP A 153 -22.29 -0.74 -1.19
CA ASP A 153 -23.66 -0.53 -0.76
C ASP A 153 -23.80 0.86 -0.11
N LEU A 154 -24.30 1.82 -0.89
CA LEU A 154 -24.51 3.17 -0.40
C LEU A 154 -25.78 3.32 0.45
N ALA A 155 -26.73 2.39 0.36
CA ALA A 155 -27.94 2.41 1.20
C ALA A 155 -27.60 1.97 2.62
N GLN A 156 -26.85 0.88 2.78
CA GLN A 156 -26.39 0.40 4.07
C GLN A 156 -25.11 1.10 4.57
N GLY A 157 -24.44 1.88 3.71
CA GLY A 157 -23.20 2.56 4.06
C GLY A 157 -22.03 1.60 4.29
N VAL A 158 -21.91 0.56 3.49
CA VAL A 158 -20.90 -0.48 3.65
C VAL A 158 -20.11 -0.70 2.36
N LEU A 159 -18.80 -0.83 2.48
CA LEU A 159 -17.91 -1.25 1.40
C LEU A 159 -17.42 -2.67 1.67
N VAL A 160 -17.46 -3.53 0.66
CA VAL A 160 -16.90 -4.88 0.69
C VAL A 160 -15.52 -4.84 0.05
N ILE A 161 -14.46 -4.98 0.83
CA ILE A 161 -13.07 -4.98 0.33
C ILE A 161 -12.65 -6.42 0.07
N VAL A 162 -12.72 -6.82 -1.19
CA VAL A 162 -12.42 -8.19 -1.65
C VAL A 162 -10.94 -8.34 -2.00
N GLY A 163 -10.37 -9.51 -1.67
CA GLY A 163 -9.03 -9.90 -2.11
C GLY A 163 -7.91 -8.99 -1.61
N ALA A 164 -8.05 -8.45 -0.39
CA ALA A 164 -7.00 -7.72 0.31
C ALA A 164 -5.72 -8.57 0.45
N LYS A 165 -4.69 -8.05 1.11
CA LYS A 165 -3.46 -8.80 1.38
C LYS A 165 -3.83 -10.15 2.03
N PHE A 166 -3.31 -11.25 1.50
CA PHE A 166 -3.64 -12.65 1.87
C PHE A 166 -5.05 -13.14 1.48
N GLY A 167 -5.69 -12.54 0.47
CA GLY A 167 -7.00 -12.98 -0.04
C GLY A 167 -8.20 -12.69 0.87
N LYS A 168 -7.99 -12.01 2.01
CA LYS A 168 -9.05 -11.74 2.99
C LYS A 168 -10.08 -10.74 2.44
N THR A 169 -11.36 -10.97 2.74
CA THR A 169 -12.46 -10.03 2.51
C THR A 169 -12.87 -9.41 3.84
N ARG A 170 -13.22 -8.11 3.83
CA ARG A 170 -13.72 -7.42 5.01
C ARG A 170 -14.74 -6.35 4.66
N LEU A 171 -15.62 -6.07 5.60
CA LEU A 171 -16.57 -4.97 5.54
C LEU A 171 -15.94 -3.69 6.11
N VAL A 172 -16.22 -2.56 5.47
CA VAL A 172 -15.77 -1.24 5.89
C VAL A 172 -16.98 -0.32 5.92
N PRO A 173 -17.53 -0.03 7.11
CA PRO A 173 -18.63 0.91 7.24
C PRO A 173 -18.17 2.33 6.94
N ILE A 174 -19.05 3.12 6.34
CA ILE A 174 -18.82 4.54 6.02
C ILE A 174 -19.93 5.40 6.61
N HIS A 175 -19.55 6.59 7.08
CA HIS A 175 -20.49 7.55 7.66
C HIS A 175 -21.45 8.12 6.60
N SER A 176 -22.64 8.56 7.02
CA SER A 176 -23.69 9.09 6.13
C SER A 176 -23.22 10.27 5.26
N SER A 177 -22.34 11.13 5.75
CA SER A 177 -21.75 12.20 4.95
C SER A 177 -20.89 11.68 3.79
N THR A 178 -20.16 10.58 4.01
CA THR A 178 -19.38 9.90 2.97
C THR A 178 -20.30 9.22 1.95
N GLN A 179 -21.39 8.57 2.41
CA GLN A 179 -22.42 8.01 1.55
C GLN A 179 -22.98 9.08 0.59
N LYS A 180 -23.38 10.24 1.13
CA LYS A 180 -23.91 11.37 0.34
C LYS A 180 -22.91 11.85 -0.72
N ALA A 181 -21.64 12.00 -0.37
CA ALA A 181 -20.59 12.41 -1.31
C ALA A 181 -20.38 11.36 -2.42
N LEU A 182 -20.32 10.08 -2.05
CA LEU A 182 -20.16 8.98 -3.02
C LEU A 182 -21.41 8.81 -3.90
N ALA A 183 -22.62 9.00 -3.36
CA ALA A 183 -23.87 8.99 -4.14
C ALA A 183 -23.89 10.11 -5.19
N LYS A 184 -23.41 11.31 -4.84
CA LYS A 184 -23.24 12.40 -5.82
C LYS A 184 -22.25 11.98 -6.92
N TYR A 185 -21.13 11.39 -6.57
CA TYR A 185 -20.15 10.89 -7.54
C TYR A 185 -20.75 9.85 -8.47
N VAL A 186 -21.48 8.86 -7.93
CA VAL A 186 -22.14 7.81 -8.73
C VAL A 186 -23.10 8.41 -9.73
N ARG A 187 -23.96 9.35 -9.33
CA ARG A 187 -24.89 10.02 -10.26
C ARG A 187 -24.18 10.71 -11.42
N GLU A 188 -23.12 11.47 -11.16
CA GLU A 188 -22.37 12.16 -12.22
C GLU A 188 -21.57 11.20 -13.11
N ARG A 189 -21.00 10.14 -12.51
CA ARG A 189 -20.31 9.07 -13.24
C ARG A 189 -21.27 8.32 -14.17
N ASP A 190 -22.44 7.91 -13.65
CA ASP A 190 -23.41 7.11 -14.39
C ASP A 190 -24.11 7.94 -15.49
N ARG A 191 -24.25 9.25 -15.27
CA ARG A 191 -24.69 10.19 -16.31
C ARG A 191 -23.68 10.28 -17.46
N ALA A 192 -22.38 10.19 -17.18
CA ALA A 192 -21.31 10.29 -18.18
C ALA A 192 -21.03 8.98 -18.92
N PHE A 193 -21.20 7.82 -18.29
CA PHE A 193 -20.74 6.52 -18.82
C PHE A 193 -21.78 5.39 -18.75
N GLY A 194 -22.97 5.65 -18.20
CA GLY A 194 -23.96 4.61 -17.91
C GLY A 194 -23.69 3.87 -16.59
N ALA A 195 -24.72 3.20 -16.09
CA ALA A 195 -24.71 2.55 -14.76
C ALA A 195 -23.91 1.23 -14.70
N ASN A 196 -23.60 0.60 -15.84
CA ASN A 196 -23.01 -0.75 -15.88
C ASN A 196 -21.47 -0.77 -15.81
N LEU A 197 -20.88 0.08 -14.98
CA LEU A 197 -19.43 0.13 -14.83
C LEU A 197 -18.93 -0.91 -13.82
N SER A 198 -17.90 -1.66 -14.21
CA SER A 198 -17.29 -2.69 -13.36
C SER A 198 -16.56 -2.09 -12.13
N TYR A 199 -15.90 -0.94 -12.30
CA TYR A 199 -15.13 -0.29 -11.24
C TYR A 199 -15.88 0.90 -10.66
N PHE A 200 -15.80 1.07 -9.34
CA PHE A 200 -16.45 2.17 -8.66
C PHE A 200 -15.84 3.53 -9.06
N PHE A 201 -14.51 3.66 -8.95
CA PHE A 201 -13.79 4.85 -9.43
C PHE A 201 -13.25 4.63 -10.84
N VAL A 202 -13.58 5.55 -11.74
CA VAL A 202 -13.21 5.44 -13.16
C VAL A 202 -12.41 6.65 -13.65
N SER A 203 -11.64 6.43 -14.70
CA SER A 203 -10.95 7.46 -15.46
C SER A 203 -11.93 8.23 -16.36
N GLN A 204 -11.45 9.29 -17.03
CA GLN A 204 -12.21 10.05 -18.03
C GLN A 204 -12.66 9.20 -19.24
N ARG A 205 -12.24 7.95 -19.34
CA ARG A 205 -12.64 7.00 -20.40
C ARG A 205 -13.55 5.88 -19.86
N GLY A 206 -14.08 6.01 -18.66
CA GLY A 206 -14.90 4.96 -18.01
C GLY A 206 -14.11 3.74 -17.52
N ASN A 207 -12.80 3.68 -17.74
CA ASN A 207 -11.95 2.57 -17.34
C ASN A 207 -11.44 2.70 -15.90
N ARG A 208 -10.94 1.59 -15.33
CA ARG A 208 -10.28 1.59 -14.04
C ARG A 208 -9.18 2.66 -13.96
N LEU A 209 -9.10 3.38 -12.84
CA LEU A 209 -8.03 4.36 -12.61
C LEU A 209 -6.64 3.70 -12.57
N ASP A 210 -5.69 4.32 -13.26
CA ASP A 210 -4.27 3.93 -13.17
C ASP A 210 -3.62 4.47 -11.91
N GLY A 211 -2.96 3.61 -11.15
CA GLY A 211 -2.34 3.98 -9.88
C GLY A 211 -1.15 4.95 -10.02
N GLY A 212 -0.47 4.95 -11.17
CA GLY A 212 0.58 5.91 -11.50
C GLY A 212 -0.01 7.31 -11.75
N GLN A 213 -1.11 7.37 -12.51
CA GLN A 213 -1.81 8.62 -12.75
C GLN A 213 -2.39 9.20 -11.45
N VAL A 214 -3.00 8.38 -10.60
CA VAL A 214 -3.50 8.83 -9.30
C VAL A 214 -2.39 9.43 -8.45
N ARG A 215 -1.21 8.80 -8.38
CA ARG A 215 -0.05 9.35 -7.68
C ARG A 215 0.43 10.68 -8.28
N ARG A 216 0.55 10.77 -9.61
CA ARG A 216 0.96 12.01 -10.28
C ARG A 216 -0.02 13.16 -10.00
N THR A 217 -1.33 12.90 -10.08
CA THR A 217 -2.36 13.90 -9.75
C THR A 217 -2.29 14.31 -8.28
N PHE A 218 -2.18 13.35 -7.36
CA PHE A 218 -2.00 13.65 -5.94
C PHE A 218 -0.75 14.52 -5.68
N TYR A 219 0.39 14.26 -6.33
CA TYR A 219 1.60 15.08 -6.19
C TYR A 219 1.38 16.49 -6.73
N ARG A 220 0.67 16.65 -7.84
CA ARG A 220 0.30 17.97 -8.38
C ARG A 220 -0.57 18.76 -7.39
N LEU A 221 -1.61 18.13 -6.83
CA LEU A 221 -2.48 18.74 -5.82
C LEU A 221 -1.69 19.10 -4.54
N SER A 222 -0.81 18.21 -4.08
CA SER A 222 0.04 18.44 -2.92
C SER A 222 1.00 19.62 -3.11
N ARG A 223 1.54 19.82 -4.33
CA ARG A 223 2.35 21.01 -4.66
C ARG A 223 1.50 22.28 -4.64
N LYS A 224 0.28 22.24 -5.21
CA LYS A 224 -0.62 23.40 -5.25
C LYS A 224 -0.93 23.97 -3.86
N ILE A 225 -0.94 23.12 -2.83
CA ILE A 225 -1.21 23.52 -1.45
C ILE A 225 0.03 23.63 -0.56
N GLY A 226 1.24 23.57 -1.14
CA GLY A 226 2.50 23.69 -0.42
C GLY A 226 2.93 22.47 0.41
N LEU A 227 2.21 21.35 0.38
CA LEU A 227 2.61 20.11 1.09
C LEU A 227 3.83 19.42 0.47
N ARG A 228 4.17 19.74 -0.76
CA ARG A 228 5.32 19.20 -1.46
C ARG A 228 6.00 20.34 -2.23
N GLY A 229 7.31 20.49 -2.06
CA GLY A 229 8.09 21.45 -2.83
C GLY A 229 7.99 21.20 -4.35
N VAL A 230 8.18 22.23 -5.15
CA VAL A 230 8.00 22.19 -6.61
C VAL A 230 8.86 21.11 -7.25
N THR A 231 10.13 21.00 -6.85
CA THR A 231 11.12 20.03 -7.35
C THR A 231 11.29 18.82 -6.44
N ALA A 232 10.58 18.77 -5.29
CA ALA A 232 10.80 17.73 -4.29
C ALA A 232 10.39 16.35 -4.80
N SER A 233 11.34 15.41 -4.80
CA SER A 233 11.09 13.98 -5.07
C SER A 233 10.42 13.27 -3.88
N HIS A 234 10.58 13.81 -2.67
CA HIS A 234 10.02 13.28 -1.41
C HIS A 234 8.94 14.21 -0.84
N GLY A 235 8.13 13.68 0.07
CA GLY A 235 7.06 14.42 0.73
C GLY A 235 5.89 13.50 1.08
N PRO A 236 4.76 14.05 1.55
CA PRO A 236 3.56 13.30 1.91
C PRO A 236 3.09 12.34 0.82
N ARG A 237 2.61 11.16 1.21
CA ARG A 237 2.21 10.06 0.33
C ARG A 237 0.75 9.71 0.53
N LEU A 238 0.10 9.12 -0.48
CA LEU A 238 -1.26 8.59 -0.36
C LEU A 238 -1.42 7.56 0.76
N HIS A 239 -0.36 6.79 1.06
CA HIS A 239 -0.40 5.82 2.15
C HIS A 239 -0.42 6.48 3.54
N ASP A 240 0.02 7.71 3.64
CA ASP A 240 0.04 8.46 4.91
C ASP A 240 -1.37 8.84 5.38
N PHE A 241 -2.40 8.86 4.50
CA PHE A 241 -3.80 8.95 4.92
C PHE A 241 -4.19 7.80 5.86
N ARG A 242 -3.73 6.59 5.56
CA ARG A 242 -3.98 5.43 6.42
C ARG A 242 -3.27 5.52 7.76
N HIS A 243 -2.05 6.03 7.77
CA HIS A 243 -1.31 6.27 9.02
C HIS A 243 -2.02 7.31 9.89
N ARG A 244 -2.46 8.40 9.26
CA ARG A 244 -3.25 9.41 9.95
C ARG A 244 -4.57 8.84 10.49
N PHE A 245 -5.33 8.08 9.69
CA PHE A 245 -6.59 7.47 10.14
C PHE A 245 -6.36 6.60 11.38
N ALA A 246 -5.37 5.71 11.35
CA ALA A 246 -5.06 4.84 12.47
C ALA A 246 -4.62 5.65 13.71
N ALA A 247 -3.70 6.61 13.56
CA ALA A 247 -3.25 7.47 14.65
C ALA A 247 -4.40 8.26 15.26
N LYS A 248 -5.26 8.89 14.43
CA LYS A 248 -6.43 9.66 14.89
C LYS A 248 -7.44 8.78 15.62
N THR A 249 -7.67 7.55 15.16
CA THR A 249 -8.55 6.60 15.84
C THR A 249 -8.02 6.24 17.24
N LEU A 250 -6.73 5.94 17.34
CA LEU A 250 -6.09 5.63 18.61
C LEU A 250 -6.11 6.84 19.57
N LEU A 251 -5.77 8.04 19.09
CA LEU A 251 -5.85 9.27 19.85
C LEU A 251 -7.26 9.52 20.42
N ASN A 252 -8.28 9.34 19.59
CA ASN A 252 -9.67 9.51 20.04
C ASN A 252 -10.03 8.49 21.13
N TRP A 253 -9.61 7.24 21.02
CA TRP A 253 -9.84 6.22 22.03
C TRP A 253 -9.13 6.53 23.35
N TYR A 254 -7.86 6.95 23.31
CA TYR A 254 -7.14 7.36 24.51
C TYR A 254 -7.79 8.57 25.19
N ARG A 255 -8.16 9.61 24.42
CA ARG A 255 -8.80 10.83 24.93
C ARG A 255 -10.19 10.57 25.52
N SER A 256 -10.93 9.60 24.97
CA SER A 256 -12.25 9.21 25.48
C SER A 256 -12.19 8.13 26.57
N GLY A 257 -11.02 7.82 27.12
CA GLY A 257 -10.86 6.88 28.22
C GLY A 257 -11.16 5.40 27.85
N GLN A 258 -11.23 5.08 26.56
CA GLN A 258 -11.56 3.73 26.12
C GLN A 258 -10.37 2.78 26.30
N ASP A 259 -10.68 1.49 26.49
CA ASP A 259 -9.67 0.44 26.52
C ASP A 259 -9.10 0.20 25.12
N VAL A 260 -7.92 0.80 24.87
CA VAL A 260 -7.25 0.75 23.57
C VAL A 260 -6.72 -0.65 23.29
N GLU A 261 -6.22 -1.37 24.28
CA GLU A 261 -5.67 -2.71 24.12
C GLU A 261 -6.73 -3.68 23.60
N ARG A 262 -7.91 -3.66 24.22
CA ARG A 262 -9.05 -4.46 23.81
C ARG A 262 -9.57 -4.10 22.43
N ARG A 263 -9.39 -2.85 21.96
CA ARG A 263 -9.85 -2.34 20.66
C ARG A 263 -8.83 -2.46 19.54
N LEU A 264 -7.55 -2.63 19.83
CA LEU A 264 -6.49 -2.78 18.82
C LEU A 264 -6.74 -3.91 17.82
N PRO A 265 -7.21 -5.12 18.21
CA PRO A 265 -7.56 -6.17 17.26
C PRO A 265 -8.67 -5.75 16.29
N VAL A 266 -9.65 -4.97 16.75
CA VAL A 266 -10.73 -4.43 15.91
C VAL A 266 -10.17 -3.49 14.85
N LEU A 267 -9.30 -2.54 15.23
CA LEU A 267 -8.63 -1.64 14.30
C LEU A 267 -7.74 -2.42 13.31
N SER A 268 -7.03 -3.44 13.79
CA SER A 268 -6.20 -4.31 12.97
C SER A 268 -7.03 -5.01 11.89
N THR A 269 -8.17 -5.58 12.26
CA THR A 269 -9.12 -6.24 11.35
C THR A 269 -9.72 -5.25 10.36
N TYR A 270 -10.20 -4.10 10.84
CA TYR A 270 -10.73 -3.02 10.00
C TYR A 270 -9.72 -2.56 8.95
N LEU A 271 -8.48 -2.34 9.36
CA LEU A 271 -7.40 -1.99 8.44
C LEU A 271 -6.98 -3.16 7.53
N GLY A 272 -7.31 -4.40 7.84
CA GLY A 272 -6.89 -5.60 7.10
C GLY A 272 -5.39 -5.86 7.24
N HIS A 273 -4.87 -5.83 8.47
CA HIS A 273 -3.53 -6.28 8.81
C HIS A 273 -3.49 -7.81 8.90
N GLY A 274 -2.34 -8.40 8.56
CA GLY A 274 -2.11 -9.84 8.74
C GLY A 274 -1.88 -10.21 10.20
N HIS A 275 -1.24 -9.31 10.94
CA HIS A 275 -0.90 -9.47 12.35
C HIS A 275 -1.25 -8.19 13.12
N VAL A 276 -1.69 -8.34 14.36
CA VAL A 276 -2.01 -7.19 15.25
C VAL A 276 -0.76 -6.35 15.49
N SER A 277 0.42 -6.96 15.53
CA SER A 277 1.72 -6.29 15.65
C SER A 277 1.97 -5.21 14.58
N ASP A 278 1.37 -5.34 13.38
CA ASP A 278 1.43 -4.29 12.36
C ASP A 278 0.68 -3.02 12.79
N THR A 279 -0.24 -3.12 13.76
CA THR A 279 -1.03 -2.01 14.30
C THR A 279 -0.31 -1.34 15.47
N TYR A 280 0.45 -2.07 16.29
CA TYR A 280 1.24 -1.49 17.38
C TYR A 280 2.22 -0.41 16.92
N TRP A 281 2.72 -0.52 15.69
CA TRP A 281 3.60 0.51 15.14
C TRP A 281 2.97 1.91 15.12
N TYR A 282 1.63 2.02 15.03
CA TYR A 282 0.96 3.33 15.09
C TYR A 282 1.09 4.03 16.45
N LEU A 283 1.29 3.29 17.52
CA LEU A 283 1.53 3.85 18.85
C LEU A 283 2.83 4.65 18.92
N THR A 284 3.83 4.28 18.13
CA THR A 284 5.17 4.89 18.16
C THR A 284 5.36 6.08 17.20
N ILE A 285 4.38 6.37 16.32
CA ILE A 285 4.55 7.39 15.28
C ILE A 285 4.04 8.77 15.66
N CYS A 286 3.24 8.88 16.71
CA CYS A 286 2.61 10.12 17.15
C CYS A 286 3.11 10.49 18.55
N PRO A 287 3.88 11.60 18.71
CA PRO A 287 4.36 12.03 20.03
C PRO A 287 3.25 12.26 21.06
N GLU A 288 2.12 12.83 20.61
CA GLU A 288 0.95 13.05 21.45
C GLU A 288 0.38 11.71 21.98
N LEU A 289 0.34 10.68 21.13
CA LEU A 289 -0.12 9.35 21.53
C LEU A 289 0.81 8.76 22.60
N MET A 290 2.13 8.93 22.43
CA MET A 290 3.11 8.50 23.44
C MET A 290 2.92 9.24 24.76
N GLY A 291 2.66 10.54 24.74
CA GLY A 291 2.35 11.33 25.94
C GLY A 291 1.12 10.80 26.69
N LEU A 292 0.05 10.45 25.98
CA LEU A 292 -1.15 9.87 26.58
C LEU A 292 -0.91 8.47 27.15
N VAL A 293 -0.07 7.67 26.51
CA VAL A 293 0.33 6.34 27.03
C VAL A 293 1.11 6.51 28.35
N VAL A 294 2.11 7.41 28.39
CA VAL A 294 2.89 7.70 29.61
C VAL A 294 1.98 8.17 30.74
N HIS A 295 1.10 9.14 30.48
CA HIS A 295 0.16 9.65 31.48
C HIS A 295 -0.76 8.56 32.06
N ARG A 296 -1.19 7.61 31.21
CA ARG A 296 -2.01 6.46 31.66
C ARG A 296 -1.22 5.51 32.55
N PHE A 297 0.06 5.26 32.24
CA PHE A 297 0.95 4.48 33.10
C PHE A 297 1.19 5.18 34.44
N GLU A 298 1.48 6.48 34.45
CA GLU A 298 1.66 7.25 35.67
C GLU A 298 0.44 7.21 36.60
N LYS A 299 -0.77 7.29 35.99
CA LYS A 299 -2.02 7.16 36.75
C LYS A 299 -2.16 5.75 37.32
N TYR A 300 -1.90 4.71 36.56
CA TYR A 300 -1.94 3.33 37.01
C TYR A 300 -0.99 3.07 38.18
N TRP A 301 0.25 3.57 38.09
CA TRP A 301 1.25 3.44 39.18
C TRP A 301 0.86 4.20 40.45
N LYS A 302 0.14 5.31 40.34
CA LYS A 302 -0.34 6.08 41.51
C LYS A 302 -1.58 5.45 42.15
N GLU A 303 -2.38 4.70 41.40
CA GLU A 303 -3.60 4.06 41.88
C GLU A 303 -3.40 2.57 42.23
N SER A 304 -2.24 1.99 41.95
CA SER A 304 -1.87 0.63 42.40
C SER A 304 -1.25 0.73 43.83
N PRO A 305 -1.79 -0.03 44.81
CA PRO A 305 -1.33 -0.03 46.20
C PRO A 305 0.11 -0.54 46.33
#